data_99c8ef08a7ba6a9baa63fc8cc90216b9
#
_entry.id   99c8ef08a7ba6a9baa63fc8cc90216b9
#
_cell.length_a   1.000
_cell.length_b   1.000
_cell.length_c   1.000
_cell.angle_alpha   90.00
_cell.angle_beta   90.00
_cell.angle_gamma   90.00
#
_symmetry.space_group_name_H-M   'P 1'
#
loop_
_entity.id
_entity.type
_entity.pdbx_description
1 polymer ?
#
loop_
_entity_poly.entity_id
_entity_poly.type
_entity_poly.pdbx_seq_one_letter_code
_entity_poly.pdbx_strand_id
1 'polypeptide(L)'
;MNRYPNWVNWLVLVVLLLGTLFALPNVFPDDPAVHVSRTDGEPIAETDLPPLESSLREAGIEYVSTEVEQNAGLVRFADVNEQLRANDALRAAYPAYTVALALAPRTPGWLRALGLRPMTLGLDLRGGVHFLFQVDLDAAIQQFLSNYEGDLRTRFREQNIRGDIRIEGETLLVSILNAEDLVRAEALIRGLDDSGTLVERIVVNRVNVDGRPGFRVGLTEVLLRERQDFAIQQNTVTLRNRVDELGVAEPVVQRQGLDRILVQLPGIQDPSQAERTLDATATLEYRPVDMENDPFLAAERGRAPVGSELFYDRDGVPVLLRREVIVTGDQVTDATPGYDRGVPAVFVNLNAQGARRMLDFTSQNVGRNMAVLFIEDKLELQERNGEQVIETTTEETVISNATIQGVFSNRFQTSGSMTAFQSQDLALLLRAGALATPIVKIEERTIGPSLGADNIRQGRLAVIAGFLLVVVFMIGYYRVFGVIANLALFANLVLIIALLSLFQAALTLPGIAGIVLTVGMAVDANVLIFERIREELRNGNSPQASIRAGYEKAFSSIADANITTLIAAVVLFWFGTGPIKGFSVTLSIGIITSMFTAIVGTRVVINLLYGGKQNIQRLPIGGRLSHAAV
;
A
#
# COMPACT_ATOMS: atom_id res chain seq x y z
N MET A 1 -52.91 -14.58 -0.60
CA MET A 1 -52.42 -13.43 -1.39
C MET A 1 -50.92 -13.28 -1.15
N ASN A 2 -50.11 -13.29 -2.22
CA ASN A 2 -48.68 -13.06 -2.14
C ASN A 2 -48.44 -11.55 -1.93
N ARG A 3 -48.49 -11.07 -0.70
CA ARG A 3 -48.12 -9.67 -0.38
C ARG A 3 -46.98 -9.70 0.63
N TYR A 4 -45.88 -9.06 0.27
CA TYR A 4 -44.87 -8.71 1.26
C TYR A 4 -45.41 -7.60 2.18
N PRO A 5 -44.94 -7.54 3.44
CA PRO A 5 -45.15 -6.38 4.28
C PRO A 5 -44.59 -5.13 3.56
N ASN A 6 -45.28 -4.02 3.67
CA ASN A 6 -44.90 -2.78 2.99
C ASN A 6 -43.44 -2.34 3.30
N TRP A 7 -42.95 -2.67 4.49
CA TRP A 7 -41.57 -2.34 4.86
C TRP A 7 -40.52 -2.99 3.95
N VAL A 8 -40.78 -4.21 3.41
CA VAL A 8 -39.86 -4.89 2.47
C VAL A 8 -39.78 -4.15 1.14
N ASN A 9 -40.93 -3.63 0.66
CA ASN A 9 -40.98 -2.82 -0.55
C ASN A 9 -40.20 -1.52 -0.37
N TRP A 10 -40.36 -0.87 0.79
CA TRP A 10 -39.56 0.32 1.14
C TRP A 10 -38.09 0.00 1.30
N LEU A 11 -37.72 -1.13 1.90
CA LEU A 11 -36.34 -1.57 2.03
C LEU A 11 -35.67 -1.69 0.65
N VAL A 12 -36.31 -2.40 -0.30
CA VAL A 12 -35.77 -2.56 -1.65
C VAL A 12 -35.61 -1.20 -2.34
N LEU A 13 -36.61 -0.33 -2.23
CA LEU A 13 -36.56 1.00 -2.81
C LEU A 13 -35.41 1.83 -2.22
N VAL A 14 -35.25 1.85 -0.91
CA VAL A 14 -34.16 2.58 -0.22
C VAL A 14 -32.79 2.02 -0.60
N VAL A 15 -32.63 0.70 -0.64
CA VAL A 15 -31.36 0.07 -1.03
C VAL A 15 -30.99 0.41 -2.49
N LEU A 16 -31.96 0.42 -3.40
CA LEU A 16 -31.71 0.80 -4.79
C LEU A 16 -31.43 2.30 -4.95
N LEU A 17 -32.11 3.17 -4.21
CA LEU A 17 -31.83 4.61 -4.23
C LEU A 17 -30.42 4.91 -3.69
N LEU A 18 -30.07 4.33 -2.53
CA LEU A 18 -28.73 4.46 -1.97
C LEU A 18 -27.69 3.85 -2.92
N GLY A 19 -27.96 2.67 -3.45
CA GLY A 19 -27.08 2.04 -4.43
C GLY A 19 -26.84 2.94 -5.67
N THR A 20 -27.90 3.53 -6.21
CA THR A 20 -27.76 4.48 -7.32
C THR A 20 -26.95 5.70 -6.93
N LEU A 21 -27.15 6.25 -5.72
CA LEU A 21 -26.41 7.40 -5.22
C LEU A 21 -24.90 7.08 -5.08
N PHE A 22 -24.55 5.94 -4.51
CA PHE A 22 -23.15 5.51 -4.36
C PHE A 22 -22.50 5.09 -5.70
N ALA A 23 -23.27 4.62 -6.66
CA ALA A 23 -22.78 4.29 -8.00
C ALA A 23 -22.57 5.54 -8.88
N LEU A 24 -23.28 6.64 -8.59
CA LEU A 24 -23.32 7.84 -9.43
C LEU A 24 -21.95 8.48 -9.70
N PRO A 25 -20.99 8.57 -8.74
CA PRO A 25 -19.66 9.11 -9.00
C PRO A 25 -18.93 8.44 -10.17
N ASN A 26 -19.18 7.14 -10.42
CA ASN A 26 -18.51 6.39 -11.51
C ASN A 26 -18.98 6.78 -12.92
N VAL A 27 -20.04 7.58 -13.03
CA VAL A 27 -20.46 8.17 -14.30
C VAL A 27 -19.54 9.34 -14.71
N PHE A 28 -18.79 9.87 -13.73
CA PHE A 28 -17.85 10.98 -13.89
C PHE A 28 -16.42 10.48 -13.65
N PRO A 29 -15.79 9.76 -14.61
CA PRO A 29 -14.42 9.30 -14.46
C PRO A 29 -13.46 10.49 -14.34
N ASP A 30 -12.32 10.25 -13.71
CA ASP A 30 -11.27 11.26 -13.61
C ASP A 30 -10.71 11.57 -15.00
N ASP A 31 -10.40 12.84 -15.25
CA ASP A 31 -9.77 13.29 -16.48
C ASP A 31 -8.24 13.12 -16.39
N PRO A 32 -7.56 12.73 -17.47
CA PRO A 32 -6.11 12.81 -17.55
C PRO A 32 -5.65 14.26 -17.29
N ALA A 33 -4.68 14.45 -16.41
CA ALA A 33 -4.19 15.77 -16.08
C ALA A 33 -2.67 15.80 -15.90
N VAL A 34 -2.07 16.97 -15.99
CA VAL A 34 -0.68 17.22 -15.64
C VAL A 34 -0.67 18.18 -14.46
N HIS A 35 0.02 17.77 -13.42
CA HIS A 35 0.25 18.57 -12.24
C HIS A 35 1.60 19.27 -12.37
N VAL A 36 1.59 20.59 -12.27
CA VAL A 36 2.78 21.43 -12.38
C VAL A 36 2.99 22.12 -11.07
N SER A 37 4.14 21.91 -10.43
CA SER A 37 4.53 22.58 -9.20
C SER A 37 5.91 23.21 -9.35
N ARG A 38 6.20 24.25 -8.57
CA ARG A 38 7.53 24.85 -8.58
C ARG A 38 8.51 24.00 -7.80
N THR A 39 9.73 23.86 -8.32
CA THR A 39 10.79 23.07 -7.67
C THR A 39 11.24 23.70 -6.35
N ASP A 40 11.05 25.01 -6.18
CA ASP A 40 11.35 25.75 -4.94
C ASP A 40 10.27 25.63 -3.85
N GLY A 41 9.11 24.95 -4.18
CA GLY A 41 8.01 24.75 -3.24
C GLY A 41 7.10 25.97 -3.05
N GLU A 42 7.34 27.08 -3.77
CA GLU A 42 6.41 28.20 -3.74
C GLU A 42 5.10 27.86 -4.46
N PRO A 43 3.95 28.36 -3.96
CA PRO A 43 2.66 28.09 -4.60
C PRO A 43 2.61 28.70 -6.00
N ILE A 44 2.04 27.96 -6.95
CA ILE A 44 1.70 28.48 -8.27
C ILE A 44 0.48 29.39 -8.15
N ALA A 45 0.59 30.60 -8.66
CA ALA A 45 -0.51 31.55 -8.75
C ALA A 45 -1.26 31.42 -10.09
N GLU A 46 -2.48 31.94 -10.16
CA GLU A 46 -3.24 31.98 -11.43
C GLU A 46 -2.50 32.76 -12.54
N THR A 47 -1.61 33.68 -12.16
CA THR A 47 -0.74 34.43 -13.08
C THR A 47 0.34 33.58 -13.75
N ASP A 48 0.65 32.42 -13.23
CA ASP A 48 1.66 31.49 -13.75
C ASP A 48 1.08 30.51 -14.78
N LEU A 49 -0.25 30.41 -14.88
CA LEU A 49 -0.93 29.51 -15.84
C LEU A 49 -0.82 29.96 -17.30
N PRO A 50 -0.95 31.26 -17.67
CA PRO A 50 -0.91 31.69 -19.07
C PRO A 50 0.40 31.33 -19.82
N PRO A 51 1.60 31.38 -19.22
CA PRO A 51 2.81 30.86 -19.84
C PRO A 51 2.76 29.36 -20.16
N LEU A 52 2.21 28.54 -19.24
CA LEU A 52 2.05 27.10 -19.45
C LEU A 52 1.07 26.81 -20.61
N GLU A 53 -0.05 27.56 -20.64
CA GLU A 53 -1.04 27.46 -21.73
C GLU A 53 -0.45 27.84 -23.09
N SER A 54 0.36 28.90 -23.15
CA SER A 54 1.00 29.34 -24.39
C SER A 54 1.95 28.28 -24.95
N SER A 55 2.75 27.66 -24.07
CA SER A 55 3.66 26.58 -24.47
C SER A 55 2.92 25.34 -24.99
N LEU A 56 1.78 24.98 -24.36
CA LEU A 56 0.94 23.87 -24.84
C LEU A 56 0.34 24.18 -26.22
N ARG A 57 -0.13 25.41 -26.44
CA ARG A 57 -0.66 25.84 -27.74
C ARG A 57 0.43 25.86 -28.83
N GLU A 58 1.64 26.33 -28.49
CA GLU A 58 2.78 26.31 -29.44
C GLU A 58 3.19 24.88 -29.79
N ALA A 59 3.09 23.94 -28.86
CA ALA A 59 3.32 22.53 -29.11
C ALA A 59 2.16 21.82 -29.84
N GLY A 60 1.05 22.52 -30.13
CA GLY A 60 -0.12 21.96 -30.80
C GLY A 60 -0.85 20.91 -29.94
N ILE A 61 -0.90 21.12 -28.62
CA ILE A 61 -1.51 20.22 -27.66
C ILE A 61 -2.84 20.81 -27.17
N GLU A 62 -3.93 20.07 -27.35
CA GLU A 62 -5.26 20.47 -26.86
C GLU A 62 -5.43 20.13 -25.40
N TYR A 63 -5.92 21.08 -24.61
CA TYR A 63 -6.26 20.89 -23.19
C TYR A 63 -7.71 21.33 -22.91
N VAL A 64 -8.31 20.76 -21.86
CA VAL A 64 -9.72 21.02 -21.49
C VAL A 64 -9.83 22.24 -20.58
N SER A 65 -9.02 22.31 -19.54
CA SER A 65 -8.99 23.43 -18.59
C SER A 65 -7.66 23.48 -17.85
N THR A 66 -7.35 24.66 -17.32
CA THR A 66 -6.24 24.91 -16.41
C THR A 66 -6.80 25.47 -15.10
N GLU A 67 -6.35 24.99 -13.98
CA GLU A 67 -6.81 25.38 -12.64
C GLU A 67 -5.62 25.39 -11.67
N VAL A 68 -5.69 26.18 -10.62
CA VAL A 68 -4.78 26.08 -9.48
C VAL A 68 -5.45 25.26 -8.39
N GLU A 69 -4.90 24.10 -8.05
CA GLU A 69 -5.39 23.21 -6.99
C GLU A 69 -4.24 22.90 -6.03
N GLN A 70 -4.44 23.08 -4.71
CA GLN A 70 -3.47 22.77 -3.66
C GLN A 70 -2.06 23.35 -3.91
N ASN A 71 -1.98 24.63 -4.31
CA ASN A 71 -0.73 25.36 -4.60
C ASN A 71 0.02 24.94 -5.88
N ALA A 72 -0.59 24.15 -6.75
CA ALA A 72 0.00 23.71 -8.00
C ALA A 72 -0.95 23.97 -9.18
N GLY A 73 -0.39 24.12 -10.38
CA GLY A 73 -1.15 24.20 -11.63
C GLY A 73 -1.60 22.82 -12.05
N LEU A 74 -2.89 22.65 -12.31
CA LEU A 74 -3.48 21.44 -12.83
C LEU A 74 -3.99 21.70 -14.25
N VAL A 75 -3.46 20.98 -15.22
CA VAL A 75 -3.88 21.06 -16.62
C VAL A 75 -4.62 19.79 -16.99
N ARG A 76 -5.89 19.88 -17.40
CA ARG A 76 -6.76 18.75 -17.76
C ARG A 76 -6.73 18.48 -19.25
N PHE A 77 -6.75 17.22 -19.63
CA PHE A 77 -6.77 16.74 -21.02
C PHE A 77 -7.98 15.82 -21.26
N ALA A 78 -8.42 15.76 -22.50
CA ALA A 78 -9.49 14.85 -22.92
C ALA A 78 -8.96 13.42 -23.16
N ASP A 79 -7.69 13.28 -23.49
CA ASP A 79 -7.04 12.01 -23.85
C ASP A 79 -5.67 11.88 -23.16
N VAL A 80 -5.33 10.63 -22.83
CA VAL A 80 -4.06 10.25 -22.21
C VAL A 80 -2.86 10.56 -23.13
N ASN A 81 -3.03 10.44 -24.46
CA ASN A 81 -1.94 10.75 -25.38
C ASN A 81 -1.58 12.25 -25.37
N GLU A 82 -2.59 13.13 -25.29
CA GLU A 82 -2.35 14.57 -25.15
C GLU A 82 -1.71 14.90 -23.79
N GLN A 83 -2.10 14.21 -22.72
CA GLN A 83 -1.46 14.32 -21.42
C GLN A 83 0.03 13.98 -21.46
N LEU A 84 0.40 12.86 -22.12
CA LEU A 84 1.81 12.43 -22.25
C LEU A 84 2.62 13.45 -23.06
N ARG A 85 2.10 13.90 -24.20
CA ARG A 85 2.74 14.94 -25.02
C ARG A 85 2.92 16.25 -24.24
N ALA A 86 1.92 16.63 -23.45
CA ALA A 86 1.97 17.82 -22.61
C ALA A 86 3.01 17.70 -21.50
N ASN A 87 3.09 16.54 -20.86
CA ASN A 87 4.10 16.29 -19.84
C ASN A 87 5.52 16.45 -20.40
N ASP A 88 5.81 15.88 -21.57
CA ASP A 88 7.12 15.97 -22.21
C ASP A 88 7.43 17.42 -22.66
N ALA A 89 6.46 18.11 -23.27
CA ALA A 89 6.62 19.48 -23.70
C ALA A 89 6.85 20.45 -22.53
N LEU A 90 6.09 20.32 -21.44
CA LEU A 90 6.22 21.17 -20.26
C LEU A 90 7.52 20.90 -19.50
N ARG A 91 7.95 19.65 -19.38
CA ARG A 91 9.27 19.31 -18.79
C ARG A 91 10.43 19.93 -19.58
N ALA A 92 10.35 19.90 -20.90
CA ALA A 92 11.38 20.50 -21.75
C ALA A 92 11.40 22.03 -21.69
N ALA A 93 10.21 22.67 -21.63
CA ALA A 93 10.08 24.12 -21.62
C ALA A 93 10.38 24.74 -20.26
N TYR A 94 10.08 24.04 -19.17
CA TYR A 94 10.16 24.56 -17.80
C TYR A 94 10.98 23.66 -16.85
N PRO A 95 12.32 23.65 -16.95
CA PRO A 95 13.17 22.82 -16.07
C PRO A 95 13.10 23.19 -14.57
N ALA A 96 12.63 24.44 -14.27
CA ALA A 96 12.44 24.93 -12.91
C ALA A 96 11.11 24.50 -12.27
N TYR A 97 10.29 23.74 -13.01
CA TYR A 97 9.03 23.20 -12.52
C TYR A 97 9.07 21.68 -12.47
N THR A 98 8.46 21.11 -11.47
CA THR A 98 8.20 19.68 -11.40
C THR A 98 6.89 19.42 -12.12
N VAL A 99 6.96 18.68 -13.22
CA VAL A 99 5.81 18.31 -14.05
C VAL A 99 5.52 16.83 -13.86
N ALA A 100 4.36 16.50 -13.30
CA ALA A 100 3.95 15.14 -12.99
C ALA A 100 2.61 14.80 -13.66
N LEU A 101 2.51 13.56 -14.12
CA LEU A 101 1.24 13.02 -14.61
C LEU A 101 0.27 12.82 -13.43
N ALA A 102 -0.95 13.27 -13.59
CA ALA A 102 -1.97 13.24 -12.56
C ALA A 102 -3.33 12.85 -13.14
N LEU A 103 -4.30 12.62 -12.29
CA LEU A 103 -5.71 12.47 -12.64
C LEU A 103 -6.51 13.52 -11.89
N ALA A 104 -7.34 14.26 -12.63
CA ALA A 104 -8.18 15.31 -12.08
C ALA A 104 -9.61 14.81 -11.86
N PRO A 105 -10.17 14.89 -10.64
CA PRO A 105 -11.52 14.42 -10.37
C PRO A 105 -12.56 15.23 -11.18
N ARG A 106 -13.40 14.54 -11.96
CA ARG A 106 -14.52 15.13 -12.69
C ARG A 106 -15.83 15.09 -11.88
N THR A 107 -15.83 14.39 -10.75
CA THR A 107 -17.01 14.25 -9.88
C THR A 107 -17.51 15.61 -9.42
N PRO A 108 -18.81 15.94 -9.62
CA PRO A 108 -19.39 17.21 -9.20
C PRO A 108 -19.19 17.52 -7.71
N GLY A 109 -18.98 18.81 -7.39
CA GLY A 109 -18.64 19.25 -6.03
C GLY A 109 -19.66 18.84 -4.97
N TRP A 110 -20.95 18.78 -5.29
CA TRP A 110 -22.01 18.35 -4.36
C TRP A 110 -21.90 16.85 -3.99
N LEU A 111 -21.45 15.99 -4.92
CA LEU A 111 -21.19 14.57 -4.61
C LEU A 111 -19.95 14.43 -3.72
N ARG A 112 -18.90 15.20 -4.02
CA ARG A 112 -17.69 15.25 -3.18
C ARG A 112 -17.97 15.76 -1.76
N ALA A 113 -18.84 16.76 -1.63
CA ALA A 113 -19.27 17.28 -0.33
C ALA A 113 -20.01 16.24 0.53
N LEU A 114 -20.66 15.24 -0.10
CA LEU A 114 -21.29 14.10 0.58
C LEU A 114 -20.28 12.97 0.88
N GLY A 115 -18.99 13.14 0.58
CA GLY A 115 -17.97 12.12 0.76
C GLY A 115 -18.04 10.97 -0.27
N LEU A 116 -18.83 11.13 -1.35
CA LEU A 116 -18.99 10.12 -2.38
C LEU A 116 -17.85 10.21 -3.38
N ARG A 117 -17.16 9.09 -3.59
CA ARG A 117 -16.03 8.95 -4.52
C ARG A 117 -16.29 7.82 -5.51
N PRO A 118 -15.75 7.88 -6.75
CA PRO A 118 -15.79 6.74 -7.65
C PRO A 118 -15.00 5.58 -7.06
N MET A 119 -15.26 4.36 -7.55
CA MET A 119 -14.43 3.21 -7.21
C MET A 119 -13.00 3.42 -7.70
N THR A 120 -12.04 2.90 -6.97
CA THR A 120 -10.63 2.96 -7.37
C THR A 120 -10.33 1.94 -8.47
N LEU A 121 -9.38 2.28 -9.35
CA LEU A 121 -8.92 1.38 -10.41
C LEU A 121 -7.56 0.81 -10.03
N GLY A 122 -7.42 -0.51 -10.12
CA GLY A 122 -6.15 -1.20 -9.87
C GLY A 122 -5.09 -0.91 -10.93
N LEU A 123 -3.87 -1.37 -10.68
CA LEU A 123 -2.70 -1.15 -11.54
C LEU A 123 -2.94 -1.51 -13.01
N ASP A 124 -3.64 -2.62 -13.27
CA ASP A 124 -3.93 -3.14 -14.62
C ASP A 124 -4.84 -2.21 -15.45
N LEU A 125 -5.60 -1.33 -14.79
CA LEU A 125 -6.59 -0.45 -15.42
C LEU A 125 -6.16 1.03 -15.40
N ARG A 126 -5.44 1.45 -14.37
CA ARG A 126 -4.98 2.83 -14.20
C ARG A 126 -3.59 3.06 -14.78
N GLY A 127 -2.83 1.97 -14.96
CA GLY A 127 -1.40 2.04 -15.16
C GLY A 127 -0.68 2.34 -13.85
N GLY A 128 0.64 2.41 -13.88
CA GLY A 128 1.47 2.68 -12.71
C GLY A 128 2.69 1.79 -12.64
N VAL A 129 3.31 1.72 -11.47
CA VAL A 129 4.57 1.01 -11.25
C VAL A 129 4.37 -0.18 -10.34
N HIS A 130 5.05 -1.26 -10.68
CA HIS A 130 5.12 -2.50 -9.92
C HIS A 130 6.58 -2.76 -9.57
N PHE A 131 6.89 -2.82 -8.28
CA PHE A 131 8.19 -3.21 -7.76
C PHE A 131 8.10 -4.52 -7.00
N LEU A 132 9.12 -5.34 -7.13
CA LEU A 132 9.35 -6.50 -6.28
C LEU A 132 10.69 -6.32 -5.57
N PHE A 133 10.65 -6.20 -4.26
CA PHE A 133 11.83 -6.07 -3.41
C PHE A 133 12.15 -7.40 -2.74
N GLN A 134 13.41 -7.74 -2.65
CA GLN A 134 13.93 -8.83 -1.82
C GLN A 134 14.52 -8.23 -0.55
N VAL A 135 14.16 -8.79 0.59
CA VAL A 135 14.66 -8.40 1.91
C VAL A 135 15.95 -9.17 2.20
N ASP A 136 17.00 -8.48 2.59
CA ASP A 136 18.24 -9.11 3.03
C ASP A 136 18.07 -9.68 4.44
N LEU A 137 17.68 -10.95 4.49
CA LEU A 137 17.45 -11.66 5.74
C LEU A 137 18.75 -11.95 6.50
N ASP A 138 19.88 -12.07 5.79
CA ASP A 138 21.19 -12.30 6.41
C ASP A 138 21.65 -11.04 7.14
N ALA A 139 21.47 -9.87 6.53
CA ALA A 139 21.71 -8.60 7.21
C ALA A 139 20.82 -8.42 8.47
N ALA A 140 19.56 -8.88 8.44
CA ALA A 140 18.70 -8.88 9.62
C ALA A 140 19.26 -9.70 10.78
N ILE A 141 19.79 -10.88 10.47
CA ILE A 141 20.39 -11.77 11.47
C ILE A 141 21.69 -11.15 12.00
N GLN A 142 22.52 -10.59 11.12
CA GLN A 142 23.78 -9.92 11.52
C GLN A 142 23.52 -8.74 12.44
N GLN A 143 22.54 -7.90 12.13
CA GLN A 143 22.14 -6.78 12.97
C GLN A 143 21.64 -7.24 14.34
N PHE A 144 20.86 -8.32 14.37
CA PHE A 144 20.38 -8.92 15.62
C PHE A 144 21.53 -9.45 16.48
N LEU A 145 22.50 -10.14 15.88
CA LEU A 145 23.71 -10.62 16.57
C LEU A 145 24.58 -9.47 17.07
N SER A 146 24.71 -8.39 16.31
CA SER A 146 25.43 -7.17 16.72
C SER A 146 24.80 -6.52 17.95
N ASN A 147 23.48 -6.47 18.03
CA ASN A 147 22.79 -5.99 19.22
C ASN A 147 23.08 -6.89 20.44
N TYR A 148 23.06 -8.21 20.25
CA TYR A 148 23.40 -9.16 21.32
C TYR A 148 24.87 -9.02 21.77
N GLU A 149 25.80 -8.82 20.82
CA GLU A 149 27.19 -8.52 21.12
C GLU A 149 27.34 -7.27 22.00
N GLY A 150 26.65 -6.19 21.64
CA GLY A 150 26.64 -4.93 22.38
C GLY A 150 26.10 -5.09 23.81
N ASP A 151 24.98 -5.78 23.95
CA ASP A 151 24.37 -6.08 25.24
C ASP A 151 25.27 -6.94 26.13
N LEU A 152 25.87 -7.99 25.55
CA LEU A 152 26.81 -8.84 26.27
C LEU A 152 28.05 -8.09 26.73
N ARG A 153 28.64 -7.25 25.86
CA ARG A 153 29.79 -6.41 26.22
C ARG A 153 29.46 -5.50 27.38
N THR A 154 28.26 -4.92 27.42
CA THR A 154 27.80 -4.05 28.50
C THR A 154 27.64 -4.83 29.80
N ARG A 155 26.93 -5.97 29.77
CA ARG A 155 26.73 -6.84 30.95
C ARG A 155 28.05 -7.42 31.50
N PHE A 156 28.99 -7.79 30.60
CA PHE A 156 30.32 -8.26 30.98
C PHE A 156 31.13 -7.17 31.68
N ARG A 157 31.07 -5.91 31.19
CA ARG A 157 31.71 -4.77 31.82
C ARG A 157 31.14 -4.48 33.22
N GLU A 158 29.82 -4.51 33.37
CA GLU A 158 29.16 -4.31 34.64
C GLU A 158 29.53 -5.37 35.69
N GLN A 159 29.73 -6.62 35.24
CA GLN A 159 30.11 -7.73 36.10
C GLN A 159 31.63 -7.96 36.21
N ASN A 160 32.44 -7.04 35.64
CA ASN A 160 33.91 -7.13 35.60
C ASN A 160 34.43 -8.44 34.97
N ILE A 161 33.71 -9.04 34.03
CA ILE A 161 34.14 -10.20 33.26
C ILE A 161 35.00 -9.73 32.07
N ARG A 162 36.22 -10.25 31.99
CA ARG A 162 37.12 -9.96 30.88
C ARG A 162 37.02 -11.05 29.82
N GLY A 163 36.62 -10.68 28.63
CA GLY A 163 36.46 -11.56 27.47
C GLY A 163 36.41 -10.78 26.17
N ASP A 164 36.52 -11.51 25.07
CA ASP A 164 36.30 -10.98 23.72
C ASP A 164 35.04 -11.61 23.13
N ILE A 165 34.26 -10.80 22.42
CA ILE A 165 33.02 -11.22 21.79
C ILE A 165 33.12 -10.82 20.32
N ARG A 166 32.90 -11.78 19.42
CA ARG A 166 32.90 -11.53 17.96
C ARG A 166 31.80 -12.32 17.28
N ILE A 167 31.31 -11.80 16.19
CA ILE A 167 30.36 -12.48 15.30
C ILE A 167 31.14 -13.32 14.31
N GLU A 168 30.77 -14.59 14.15
CA GLU A 168 31.27 -15.49 13.14
C GLU A 168 30.11 -16.21 12.44
N GLY A 169 29.79 -15.80 11.20
CA GLY A 169 28.60 -16.25 10.48
C GLY A 169 27.32 -15.91 11.27
N GLU A 170 26.46 -16.90 11.50
CA GLU A 170 25.20 -16.75 12.27
C GLU A 170 25.39 -17.05 13.77
N THR A 171 26.60 -16.96 14.32
CA THR A 171 26.89 -17.26 15.70
C THR A 171 27.76 -16.19 16.37
N LEU A 172 27.60 -16.04 17.68
CA LEU A 172 28.54 -15.27 18.51
C LEU A 172 29.58 -16.20 19.11
N LEU A 173 30.86 -15.85 18.95
CA LEU A 173 31.96 -16.47 19.67
C LEU A 173 32.35 -15.58 20.83
N VAL A 174 32.32 -16.16 22.02
CA VAL A 174 32.66 -15.50 23.27
C VAL A 174 33.85 -16.18 23.89
N SER A 175 35.00 -15.52 23.99
CA SER A 175 36.18 -16.03 24.72
C SER A 175 36.29 -15.39 26.10
N ILE A 176 36.62 -16.17 27.11
CA ILE A 176 36.75 -15.69 28.50
C ILE A 176 38.19 -15.79 28.93
N LEU A 177 38.72 -14.70 29.52
CA LEU A 177 40.12 -14.63 29.94
C LEU A 177 40.40 -15.49 31.18
N ASN A 178 39.47 -15.40 32.16
CA ASN A 178 39.62 -16.10 33.44
C ASN A 178 38.63 -17.28 33.49
N ALA A 179 39.14 -18.50 33.67
CA ALA A 179 38.30 -19.71 33.77
C ALA A 179 37.28 -19.69 34.89
N GLU A 180 37.53 -18.93 35.97
CA GLU A 180 36.61 -18.74 37.10
C GLU A 180 35.34 -17.97 36.74
N ASP A 181 35.41 -17.14 35.68
CA ASP A 181 34.29 -16.33 35.18
C ASP A 181 33.33 -17.10 34.28
N LEU A 182 33.69 -18.30 33.84
CA LEU A 182 32.89 -19.07 32.87
C LEU A 182 31.45 -19.32 33.33
N VAL A 183 31.21 -19.67 34.59
CA VAL A 183 29.87 -19.96 35.09
C VAL A 183 29.01 -18.67 35.09
N ARG A 184 29.63 -17.54 35.48
CA ARG A 184 28.95 -16.25 35.50
C ARG A 184 28.67 -15.77 34.07
N ALA A 185 29.64 -15.93 33.16
CA ALA A 185 29.48 -15.59 31.74
C ALA A 185 28.37 -16.43 31.09
N GLU A 186 28.31 -17.73 31.33
CA GLU A 186 27.25 -18.61 30.83
C GLU A 186 25.86 -18.17 31.33
N ALA A 187 25.72 -17.79 32.58
CA ALA A 187 24.48 -17.30 33.15
C ALA A 187 24.03 -15.99 32.49
N LEU A 188 24.95 -15.05 32.21
CA LEU A 188 24.64 -13.81 31.51
C LEU A 188 24.26 -14.04 30.02
N ILE A 189 24.93 -14.97 29.34
CA ILE A 189 24.61 -15.35 27.96
C ILE A 189 23.21 -15.97 27.90
N ARG A 190 22.89 -16.92 28.79
CA ARG A 190 21.55 -17.51 28.86
C ARG A 190 20.48 -16.49 29.25
N GLY A 191 20.83 -15.47 30.03
CA GLY A 191 19.97 -14.37 30.40
C GLY A 191 19.69 -13.36 29.30
N LEU A 192 20.29 -13.51 28.09
CA LEU A 192 19.89 -12.73 26.91
C LEU A 192 18.51 -13.16 26.38
N ASP A 193 18.12 -14.40 26.65
CA ASP A 193 16.85 -14.99 26.21
C ASP A 193 15.77 -14.94 27.30
N ASP A 194 15.73 -13.90 28.10
CA ASP A 194 14.76 -13.75 29.20
C ASP A 194 13.36 -13.37 28.70
N SER A 195 12.87 -14.11 27.69
CA SER A 195 11.53 -13.91 27.11
C SER A 195 10.40 -14.59 27.89
N GLY A 196 10.72 -15.28 29.01
CA GLY A 196 9.73 -16.00 29.81
C GLY A 196 9.04 -17.17 29.08
N THR A 197 9.52 -17.55 27.89
CA THR A 197 8.99 -18.67 27.11
C THR A 197 9.71 -19.96 27.48
N LEU A 198 8.99 -21.08 27.49
CA LEU A 198 9.53 -22.42 27.77
C LEU A 198 10.40 -23.00 26.63
N VAL A 199 10.56 -22.27 25.53
CA VAL A 199 11.30 -22.71 24.35
C VAL A 199 12.68 -22.06 24.35
N GLU A 200 13.75 -22.86 24.33
CA GLU A 200 15.10 -22.36 24.16
C GLU A 200 15.23 -21.68 22.78
N ARG A 201 15.61 -20.42 22.79
CA ARG A 201 15.76 -19.58 21.56
C ARG A 201 17.21 -19.46 21.12
N ILE A 202 18.15 -19.66 22.06
CA ILE A 202 19.59 -19.65 21.81
C ILE A 202 20.20 -20.99 22.23
N VAL A 203 21.20 -21.43 21.45
CA VAL A 203 22.00 -22.63 21.75
C VAL A 203 23.36 -22.19 22.23
N VAL A 204 23.72 -22.55 23.47
CA VAL A 204 25.01 -22.17 24.07
C VAL A 204 25.87 -23.42 24.23
N ASN A 205 26.93 -23.49 23.40
CA ASN A 205 27.90 -24.58 23.45
C ASN A 205 29.24 -24.10 24.00
N ARG A 206 29.83 -24.84 24.92
CA ARG A 206 31.18 -24.56 25.41
C ARG A 206 32.19 -24.99 24.32
N VAL A 207 33.06 -24.08 23.95
CA VAL A 207 34.08 -24.28 22.91
C VAL A 207 35.39 -23.65 23.37
N ASN A 208 36.49 -24.05 22.72
CA ASN A 208 37.78 -23.39 22.90
C ASN A 208 37.96 -22.39 21.75
N VAL A 209 38.02 -21.08 22.07
CA VAL A 209 38.14 -19.98 21.10
C VAL A 209 39.57 -19.44 21.22
N ASP A 210 40.37 -19.60 20.19
CA ASP A 210 41.78 -19.14 20.14
C ASP A 210 42.63 -19.57 21.33
N GLY A 211 42.45 -20.84 21.79
CA GLY A 211 43.18 -21.40 22.92
C GLY A 211 42.67 -20.98 24.29
N ARG A 212 41.54 -20.27 24.36
CA ARG A 212 40.88 -19.86 25.61
C ARG A 212 39.51 -20.52 25.77
N PRO A 213 39.07 -20.79 26.96
CA PRO A 213 37.74 -21.31 27.19
C PRO A 213 36.70 -20.28 26.83
N GLY A 214 35.60 -20.71 26.24
CA GLY A 214 34.58 -19.79 25.74
C GLY A 214 33.28 -20.49 25.36
N PHE A 215 32.44 -19.76 24.67
CA PHE A 215 31.11 -20.21 24.24
C PHE A 215 30.88 -19.87 22.77
N ARG A 216 30.22 -20.79 22.07
CA ARG A 216 29.56 -20.52 20.79
C ARG A 216 28.07 -20.40 21.05
N VAL A 217 27.52 -19.23 20.75
CA VAL A 217 26.10 -18.93 20.93
C VAL A 217 25.47 -18.88 19.54
N GLY A 218 24.61 -19.86 19.27
CA GLY A 218 23.86 -19.95 18.03
C GLY A 218 22.39 -19.62 18.25
N LEU A 219 21.68 -19.23 17.20
CA LEU A 219 20.25 -19.03 17.20
C LEU A 219 19.55 -20.35 16.83
N THR A 220 18.42 -20.65 17.47
CA THR A 220 17.59 -21.79 17.05
C THR A 220 16.83 -21.46 15.77
N GLU A 221 16.45 -22.49 14.98
CA GLU A 221 15.64 -22.28 13.78
C GLU A 221 14.34 -21.50 14.05
N VAL A 222 13.76 -21.68 15.23
CA VAL A 222 12.55 -20.98 15.66
C VAL A 222 12.82 -19.49 15.78
N LEU A 223 13.90 -19.10 16.45
CA LEU A 223 14.29 -17.70 16.61
C LEU A 223 14.72 -17.08 15.27
N LEU A 224 15.46 -17.82 14.44
CA LEU A 224 15.83 -17.36 13.10
C LEU A 224 14.58 -17.01 12.26
N ARG A 225 13.62 -17.91 12.18
CA ARG A 225 12.36 -17.67 11.46
C ARG A 225 11.58 -16.49 12.03
N GLU A 226 11.48 -16.42 13.35
CA GLU A 226 10.81 -15.30 14.03
C GLU A 226 11.47 -13.96 13.65
N ARG A 227 12.80 -13.89 13.63
CA ARG A 227 13.54 -12.67 13.25
C ARG A 227 13.40 -12.32 11.78
N GLN A 228 13.44 -13.31 10.91
CA GLN A 228 13.18 -13.13 9.48
C GLN A 228 11.75 -12.62 9.22
N ASP A 229 10.75 -13.24 9.85
CA ASP A 229 9.36 -12.80 9.72
C ASP A 229 9.15 -11.39 10.28
N PHE A 230 9.80 -11.07 11.41
CA PHE A 230 9.77 -9.73 11.99
C PHE A 230 10.38 -8.68 11.04
N ALA A 231 11.55 -8.96 10.44
CA ALA A 231 12.20 -8.08 9.49
C ALA A 231 11.30 -7.78 8.27
N ILE A 232 10.70 -8.82 7.68
CA ILE A 232 9.79 -8.66 6.55
C ILE A 232 8.55 -7.86 6.94
N GLN A 233 7.97 -8.15 8.10
CA GLN A 233 6.80 -7.43 8.59
C GLN A 233 7.12 -5.95 8.83
N GLN A 234 8.24 -5.65 9.46
CA GLN A 234 8.68 -4.28 9.72
C GLN A 234 8.95 -3.53 8.42
N ASN A 235 9.69 -4.13 7.49
CA ASN A 235 9.92 -3.53 6.17
C ASN A 235 8.62 -3.32 5.39
N THR A 236 7.66 -4.25 5.49
CA THR A 236 6.35 -4.08 4.86
C THR A 236 5.58 -2.88 5.43
N VAL A 237 5.66 -2.67 6.75
CA VAL A 237 5.04 -1.50 7.40
C VAL A 237 5.73 -0.21 6.98
N THR A 238 7.07 -0.18 6.98
CA THR A 238 7.85 0.99 6.55
C THR A 238 7.59 1.34 5.09
N LEU A 239 7.61 0.34 4.19
CA LEU A 239 7.29 0.56 2.77
C LEU A 239 5.85 1.09 2.58
N ARG A 240 4.90 0.60 3.38
CA ARG A 240 3.52 1.12 3.34
C ARG A 240 3.46 2.58 3.77
N ASN A 241 4.13 2.95 4.87
CA ASN A 241 4.19 4.34 5.31
C ASN A 241 4.80 5.25 4.22
N ARG A 242 5.87 4.80 3.56
CA ARG A 242 6.51 5.53 2.44
C ARG A 242 5.57 5.72 1.25
N VAL A 243 4.80 4.71 0.93
CA VAL A 243 3.81 4.75 -0.15
C VAL A 243 2.65 5.67 0.21
N ASP A 244 2.21 5.67 1.46
CA ASP A 244 1.15 6.56 1.95
C ASP A 244 1.60 8.03 1.88
N GLU A 245 2.86 8.34 2.16
CA GLU A 245 3.45 9.68 2.00
C GLU A 245 3.54 10.14 0.53
N LEU A 246 3.64 9.19 -0.42
CA LEU A 246 3.56 9.51 -1.86
C LEU A 246 2.13 9.90 -2.30
N GLY A 247 1.13 9.75 -1.42
CA GLY A 247 -0.26 10.08 -1.71
C GLY A 247 -0.92 9.15 -2.75
N VAL A 248 -0.39 7.95 -2.94
CA VAL A 248 -0.92 6.97 -3.89
C VAL A 248 -2.27 6.45 -3.40
N ALA A 249 -3.28 6.52 -4.25
CA ALA A 249 -4.58 5.94 -3.94
C ALA A 249 -4.51 4.41 -4.05
N GLU A 250 -4.82 3.72 -2.96
CA GLU A 250 -4.89 2.24 -2.84
C GLU A 250 -3.63 1.50 -3.31
N PRO A 251 -2.48 1.77 -2.70
CA PRO A 251 -1.28 1.02 -3.00
C PRO A 251 -1.40 -0.41 -2.48
N VAL A 252 -0.74 -1.34 -3.17
CA VAL A 252 -0.62 -2.71 -2.69
C VAL A 252 0.78 -2.91 -2.13
N VAL A 253 0.91 -3.12 -0.82
CA VAL A 253 2.17 -3.49 -0.18
C VAL A 253 1.94 -4.78 0.60
N GLN A 254 2.53 -5.88 0.11
CA GLN A 254 2.30 -7.21 0.68
C GLN A 254 3.50 -8.12 0.53
N ARG A 255 3.66 -9.02 1.50
CA ARG A 255 4.66 -10.09 1.42
C ARG A 255 4.35 -11.04 0.26
N GLN A 256 5.37 -11.45 -0.48
CA GLN A 256 5.32 -12.45 -1.53
C GLN A 256 6.41 -13.51 -1.31
N GLY A 257 6.00 -14.73 -0.97
CA GLY A 257 6.96 -15.79 -0.62
C GLY A 257 7.58 -15.62 0.76
N LEU A 258 8.83 -16.07 0.90
CA LEU A 258 9.53 -16.07 2.20
C LEU A 258 10.27 -14.75 2.49
N ASP A 259 10.85 -14.13 1.46
CA ASP A 259 11.83 -13.05 1.57
C ASP A 259 11.52 -11.81 0.71
N ARG A 260 10.34 -11.75 0.06
CA ARG A 260 10.01 -10.69 -0.89
C ARG A 260 8.82 -9.86 -0.45
N ILE A 261 8.83 -8.60 -0.87
CA ILE A 261 7.74 -7.64 -0.68
C ILE A 261 7.36 -7.09 -2.05
N LEU A 262 6.08 -7.23 -2.39
CA LEU A 262 5.47 -6.66 -3.58
C LEU A 262 4.93 -5.29 -3.26
N VAL A 263 5.27 -4.30 -4.09
CA VAL A 263 4.75 -2.93 -4.02
C VAL A 263 4.15 -2.56 -5.37
N GLN A 264 2.87 -2.21 -5.39
CA GLN A 264 2.19 -1.72 -6.58
C GLN A 264 1.64 -0.32 -6.30
N LEU A 265 1.95 0.60 -7.21
CA LEU A 265 1.62 2.02 -7.12
C LEU A 265 0.76 2.44 -8.32
N PRO A 266 -0.58 2.26 -8.23
CA PRO A 266 -1.47 2.66 -9.31
C PRO A 266 -1.42 4.18 -9.52
N GLY A 267 -1.35 4.61 -10.78
CA GLY A 267 -1.36 6.02 -11.16
C GLY A 267 -0.03 6.74 -11.11
N ILE A 268 1.01 6.18 -10.49
CA ILE A 268 2.37 6.71 -10.59
C ILE A 268 2.98 6.27 -11.91
N GLN A 269 3.53 7.22 -12.65
CA GLN A 269 4.10 6.97 -13.99
C GLN A 269 5.58 7.29 -14.08
N ASP A 270 6.14 7.96 -13.07
CA ASP A 270 7.58 8.14 -12.92
C ASP A 270 8.13 7.11 -11.92
N PRO A 271 8.71 6.00 -12.41
CA PRO A 271 9.30 4.98 -11.54
C PRO A 271 10.43 5.55 -10.68
N SER A 272 11.20 6.51 -11.22
CA SER A 272 12.37 7.05 -10.55
C SER A 272 12.02 7.86 -9.29
N GLN A 273 10.88 8.54 -9.28
CA GLN A 273 10.40 9.23 -8.07
C GLN A 273 9.97 8.23 -7.01
N ALA A 274 9.19 7.23 -7.42
CA ALA A 274 8.73 6.18 -6.51
C ALA A 274 9.92 5.37 -5.96
N GLU A 275 10.88 5.02 -6.82
CA GLU A 275 12.10 4.30 -6.45
C GLU A 275 12.90 5.07 -5.40
N ARG A 276 13.21 6.35 -5.63
CA ARG A 276 13.93 7.17 -4.65
C ARG A 276 13.27 7.19 -3.28
N THR A 277 11.95 7.18 -3.22
CA THR A 277 11.22 7.18 -1.94
C THR A 277 11.20 5.81 -1.28
N LEU A 278 11.07 4.75 -2.05
CA LEU A 278 10.95 3.38 -1.53
C LEU A 278 12.31 2.77 -1.20
N ASP A 279 13.30 3.00 -2.05
CA ASP A 279 14.62 2.38 -1.99
C ASP A 279 15.57 3.11 -1.03
N ALA A 280 15.19 4.29 -0.56
CA ALA A 280 16.01 5.05 0.36
C ALA A 280 16.25 4.26 1.65
N THR A 281 17.34 3.51 1.68
CA THR A 281 17.83 2.78 2.86
C THR A 281 18.47 3.72 3.88
N ALA A 282 18.26 5.03 3.69
CA ALA A 282 18.86 6.07 4.47
C ALA A 282 18.45 6.00 5.93
N THR A 283 19.43 5.84 6.78
CA THR A 283 19.32 5.98 8.22
C THR A 283 19.96 7.27 8.65
N LEU A 284 19.38 7.92 9.64
CA LEU A 284 19.96 9.15 10.21
C LEU A 284 20.43 8.91 11.62
N GLU A 285 21.61 9.41 11.90
CA GLU A 285 22.17 9.43 13.24
C GLU A 285 22.55 10.84 13.65
N TYR A 286 22.13 11.20 14.86
CA TYR A 286 22.59 12.44 15.49
C TYR A 286 23.82 12.11 16.33
N ARG A 287 24.99 12.65 15.96
CA ARG A 287 26.26 12.39 16.64
C ARG A 287 26.95 13.67 17.12
N PRO A 288 27.67 13.63 18.24
CA PRO A 288 28.50 14.77 18.69
C PRO A 288 29.66 15.01 17.73
N VAL A 289 29.96 16.26 17.44
CA VAL A 289 31.16 16.64 16.70
C VAL A 289 32.36 16.67 17.63
N ASP A 290 33.48 16.10 17.21
CA ASP A 290 34.75 16.17 17.93
C ASP A 290 35.42 17.53 17.64
N MET A 291 35.24 18.45 18.57
CA MET A 291 35.84 19.80 18.46
C MET A 291 37.26 19.86 19.06
N GLU A 292 37.79 18.78 19.62
CA GLU A 292 39.11 18.74 20.28
C GLU A 292 40.22 18.40 19.27
N ASN A 293 39.87 17.70 18.19
CA ASN A 293 40.80 17.25 17.17
C ASN A 293 40.55 17.96 15.84
N ASP A 294 41.62 18.18 15.06
CA ASP A 294 41.53 18.79 13.73
C ASP A 294 41.11 17.76 12.67
N PRO A 295 39.95 17.95 11.99
CA PRO A 295 39.46 17.01 10.99
C PRO A 295 40.34 16.97 9.73
N PHE A 296 41.01 18.10 9.36
CA PHE A 296 41.87 18.13 8.18
C PHE A 296 43.16 17.33 8.41
N LEU A 297 43.73 17.42 9.62
CA LEU A 297 44.88 16.59 9.99
C LEU A 297 44.51 15.08 10.04
N ALA A 298 43.32 14.74 10.45
CA ALA A 298 42.86 13.38 10.47
C ALA A 298 42.66 12.83 9.03
N ALA A 299 42.14 13.66 8.13
CA ALA A 299 41.98 13.35 6.71
C ALA A 299 43.33 13.16 6.01
N GLU A 300 44.32 14.04 6.27
CA GLU A 300 45.68 13.95 5.74
C GLU A 300 46.41 12.67 6.19
N ARG A 301 46.19 12.28 7.45
CA ARG A 301 46.77 11.05 8.02
C ARG A 301 46.05 9.76 7.64
N GLY A 302 44.88 9.87 7.05
CA GLY A 302 44.00 8.74 6.73
C GLY A 302 43.54 7.93 7.98
N ARG A 303 43.59 8.57 9.16
CA ARG A 303 43.25 7.91 10.43
C ARG A 303 42.59 8.86 11.41
N ALA A 304 41.40 8.48 11.89
CA ALA A 304 40.69 9.21 12.94
C ALA A 304 41.33 8.98 14.32
N PRO A 305 41.23 9.94 15.24
CA PRO A 305 41.59 9.80 16.65
C PRO A 305 40.76 8.70 17.34
N VAL A 306 41.32 8.17 18.46
CA VAL A 306 40.62 7.15 19.23
C VAL A 306 39.30 7.71 19.80
N GLY A 307 38.19 7.07 19.53
CA GLY A 307 36.85 7.47 19.96
C GLY A 307 36.08 8.35 18.96
N SER A 308 36.73 8.74 17.86
CA SER A 308 36.11 9.50 16.78
C SER A 308 36.24 8.76 15.44
N GLU A 309 35.40 9.13 14.49
CA GLU A 309 35.38 8.62 13.11
C GLU A 309 35.40 9.81 12.14
N LEU A 310 36.03 9.62 10.98
CA LEU A 310 36.17 10.66 9.96
C LEU A 310 35.08 10.46 8.90
N PHE A 311 34.30 11.52 8.70
CA PHE A 311 33.27 11.61 7.68
C PHE A 311 33.51 12.83 6.81
N TYR A 312 32.75 12.95 5.73
CA TYR A 312 32.79 14.11 4.84
C TYR A 312 31.37 14.69 4.72
N ASP A 313 31.31 16.01 4.60
CA ASP A 313 30.05 16.65 4.23
C ASP A 313 29.83 16.58 2.70
N ARG A 314 28.69 17.14 2.25
CA ARG A 314 28.33 17.17 0.83
C ARG A 314 29.30 17.95 -0.06
N ASP A 315 30.03 18.87 0.52
CA ASP A 315 31.03 19.69 -0.16
C ASP A 315 32.43 19.06 -0.09
N GLY A 316 32.54 17.88 0.50
CA GLY A 316 33.81 17.14 0.66
C GLY A 316 34.68 17.65 1.81
N VAL A 317 34.10 18.45 2.72
CA VAL A 317 34.82 18.95 3.89
C VAL A 317 34.86 17.86 4.96
N PRO A 318 36.05 17.52 5.51
CA PRO A 318 36.16 16.49 6.53
C PRO A 318 35.57 16.96 7.87
N VAL A 319 34.84 16.06 8.53
CA VAL A 319 34.21 16.26 9.84
C VAL A 319 34.53 15.06 10.72
N LEU A 320 34.98 15.31 11.95
CA LEU A 320 35.20 14.28 12.95
C LEU A 320 33.97 14.16 13.84
N LEU A 321 33.35 12.97 13.87
CA LEU A 321 32.24 12.66 14.75
C LEU A 321 32.66 11.68 15.83
N ARG A 322 32.13 11.85 17.04
CA ARG A 322 32.30 10.84 18.09
C ARG A 322 31.47 9.61 17.78
N ARG A 323 31.92 8.44 18.24
CA ARG A 323 31.21 7.17 18.01
C ARG A 323 29.87 7.07 18.74
N GLU A 324 29.66 7.92 19.72
CA GLU A 324 28.41 7.95 20.48
C GLU A 324 27.27 8.45 19.59
N VAL A 325 26.19 7.67 19.53
CA VAL A 325 24.95 8.04 18.85
C VAL A 325 23.97 8.59 19.85
N ILE A 326 23.54 9.84 19.68
CA ILE A 326 22.58 10.53 20.57
C ILE A 326 21.17 10.00 20.29
N VAL A 327 20.75 10.11 19.02
CA VAL A 327 19.42 9.72 18.53
C VAL A 327 19.57 9.11 17.15
N THR A 328 18.80 8.07 16.89
CA THR A 328 18.70 7.39 15.60
C THR A 328 17.36 7.69 14.91
N GLY A 329 17.26 7.46 13.61
CA GLY A 329 16.06 7.77 12.81
C GLY A 329 14.80 7.05 13.27
N ASP A 330 14.92 5.85 13.86
CA ASP A 330 13.80 5.08 14.43
C ASP A 330 13.14 5.74 15.66
N GLN A 331 13.82 6.71 16.27
CA GLN A 331 13.30 7.50 17.39
C GLN A 331 12.57 8.76 16.95
N VAL A 332 12.58 9.07 15.66
CA VAL A 332 11.82 10.16 15.06
C VAL A 332 10.36 9.72 14.87
N THR A 333 9.43 10.51 15.38
CA THR A 333 7.99 10.26 15.24
C THR A 333 7.35 11.08 14.13
N ASP A 334 7.93 12.25 13.83
CA ASP A 334 7.45 13.13 12.78
C ASP A 334 8.56 14.10 12.37
N ALA A 335 8.55 14.48 11.09
CA ALA A 335 9.48 15.46 10.54
C ALA A 335 8.76 16.33 9.51
N THR A 336 8.85 17.64 9.66
CA THR A 336 8.15 18.60 8.80
C THR A 336 9.15 19.58 8.18
N PRO A 337 9.16 19.75 6.84
CA PRO A 337 9.99 20.77 6.21
C PRO A 337 9.43 22.17 6.52
N GLY A 338 10.31 23.16 6.57
CA GLY A 338 9.93 24.54 6.81
C GLY A 338 11.11 25.49 6.69
N TYR A 339 10.94 26.70 7.21
CA TYR A 339 11.99 27.72 7.20
C TYR A 339 12.25 28.22 8.62
N ASP A 340 13.53 28.30 8.98
CA ASP A 340 13.98 29.02 10.15
C ASP A 340 14.70 30.32 9.71
N ARG A 341 14.10 31.46 10.02
CA ARG A 341 14.64 32.80 9.67
C ARG A 341 15.00 32.95 8.18
N GLY A 342 14.20 32.30 7.29
CA GLY A 342 14.41 32.33 5.85
C GLY A 342 15.40 31.31 5.30
N VAL A 343 15.94 30.44 6.16
CA VAL A 343 16.80 29.32 5.77
C VAL A 343 15.96 28.02 5.81
N PRO A 344 16.04 27.15 4.79
CA PRO A 344 15.37 25.86 4.82
C PRO A 344 15.78 25.05 6.04
N ALA A 345 14.79 24.44 6.72
CA ALA A 345 14.97 23.66 7.94
C ALA A 345 14.04 22.48 7.98
N VAL A 346 14.36 21.49 8.78
CA VAL A 346 13.48 20.37 9.12
C VAL A 346 13.17 20.40 10.61
N PHE A 347 11.90 20.44 10.95
CA PHE A 347 11.40 20.34 12.31
C PHE A 347 11.17 18.87 12.65
N VAL A 348 11.82 18.39 13.71
CA VAL A 348 11.84 16.97 14.07
C VAL A 348 11.18 16.77 15.43
N ASN A 349 10.29 15.78 15.52
CA ASN A 349 9.68 15.33 16.76
C ASN A 349 10.21 13.93 17.11
N LEU A 350 10.58 13.74 18.38
CA LEU A 350 11.12 12.48 18.88
C LEU A 350 10.10 11.72 19.75
N ASN A 351 10.25 10.40 19.80
CA ASN A 351 9.56 9.58 20.79
C ASN A 351 10.12 9.81 22.21
N ALA A 352 9.50 9.22 23.22
CA ALA A 352 9.87 9.43 24.63
C ALA A 352 11.33 9.01 24.93
N GLN A 353 11.86 8.01 24.25
CA GLN A 353 13.24 7.54 24.44
C GLN A 353 14.24 8.49 23.82
N GLY A 354 14.04 8.87 22.56
CA GLY A 354 14.87 9.84 21.85
C GLY A 354 14.86 11.21 22.54
N ALA A 355 13.68 11.66 23.01
CA ALA A 355 13.51 12.91 23.75
C ALA A 355 14.35 12.94 25.04
N ARG A 356 14.40 11.84 25.80
CA ARG A 356 15.24 11.75 27.01
C ARG A 356 16.72 11.83 26.66
N ARG A 357 17.18 11.04 25.69
CA ARG A 357 18.58 11.05 25.24
C ARG A 357 19.00 12.43 24.72
N MET A 358 18.15 13.07 23.91
CA MET A 358 18.41 14.42 23.40
C MET A 358 18.47 15.45 24.53
N LEU A 359 17.57 15.38 25.51
CA LEU A 359 17.57 16.26 26.67
C LEU A 359 18.85 16.09 27.51
N ASP A 360 19.22 14.86 27.84
CA ASP A 360 20.40 14.54 28.65
C ASP A 360 21.67 15.03 27.95
N PHE A 361 21.79 14.79 26.67
CA PHE A 361 22.95 15.21 25.88
C PHE A 361 23.01 16.73 25.74
N THR A 362 21.93 17.39 25.32
CA THR A 362 21.94 18.84 25.05
C THR A 362 22.07 19.65 26.33
N SER A 363 21.58 19.16 27.47
CA SER A 363 21.75 19.86 28.78
C SER A 363 23.22 20.01 29.20
N GLN A 364 24.10 19.11 28.75
CA GLN A 364 25.52 19.09 29.08
C GLN A 364 26.41 19.67 27.98
N ASN A 365 25.87 19.90 26.77
CA ASN A 365 26.63 20.23 25.57
C ASN A 365 26.14 21.50 24.85
N VAL A 366 25.46 22.42 25.55
CA VAL A 366 25.09 23.74 24.97
C VAL A 366 26.36 24.50 24.53
N GLY A 367 26.35 25.00 23.30
CA GLY A 367 27.48 25.69 22.68
C GLY A 367 28.47 24.76 21.95
N ARG A 368 28.30 23.44 22.05
CA ARG A 368 29.03 22.45 21.23
C ARG A 368 28.28 22.14 19.96
N ASN A 369 28.96 21.49 19.00
CA ASN A 369 28.34 21.10 17.74
C ASN A 369 27.78 19.66 17.79
N MET A 370 26.65 19.49 17.13
CA MET A 370 26.02 18.23 16.84
C MET A 370 25.83 18.11 15.32
N ALA A 371 26.15 16.96 14.77
CA ALA A 371 26.01 16.69 13.36
C ALA A 371 24.90 15.65 13.11
N VAL A 372 24.30 15.75 11.93
CA VAL A 372 23.41 14.75 11.38
C VAL A 372 24.18 13.96 10.33
N LEU A 373 24.42 12.69 10.62
CA LEU A 373 25.05 11.76 9.70
C LEU A 373 23.95 11.03 8.93
N PHE A 374 24.00 11.12 7.62
CA PHE A 374 23.16 10.40 6.68
C PHE A 374 23.92 9.14 6.24
N ILE A 375 23.34 8.01 6.50
CA ILE A 375 23.90 6.69 6.17
C ILE A 375 22.98 6.07 5.13
N GLU A 376 23.48 5.85 3.93
CA GLU A 376 22.76 5.24 2.83
C GLU A 376 23.44 3.93 2.43
N ASP A 377 22.72 2.83 2.55
CA ASP A 377 23.17 1.54 2.07
C ASP A 377 22.70 1.36 0.61
N LYS A 378 23.63 1.39 -0.32
CA LYS A 378 23.42 1.07 -1.73
C LYS A 378 23.66 -0.41 -1.96
N LEU A 379 22.63 -1.10 -2.39
CA LEU A 379 22.65 -2.51 -2.65
C LEU A 379 22.71 -2.74 -4.16
N GLU A 380 23.74 -3.42 -4.62
CA GLU A 380 23.87 -3.81 -6.01
C GLU A 380 23.89 -5.34 -6.13
N LEU A 381 23.09 -5.87 -7.06
CA LEU A 381 23.14 -7.27 -7.42
C LEU A 381 24.33 -7.50 -8.35
N GLN A 382 25.35 -8.18 -7.86
CA GLN A 382 26.48 -8.62 -8.68
C GLN A 382 26.39 -10.11 -8.96
N GLU A 383 26.61 -10.49 -10.22
CA GLU A 383 26.70 -11.89 -10.61
C GLU A 383 28.14 -12.38 -10.37
N ARG A 384 28.32 -13.25 -9.38
CA ARG A 384 29.61 -13.84 -9.05
C ARG A 384 29.53 -15.36 -9.15
N ASN A 385 30.26 -15.94 -10.10
CA ASN A 385 30.27 -17.39 -10.38
C ASN A 385 28.89 -17.99 -10.76
N GLY A 386 27.98 -17.23 -11.35
CA GLY A 386 26.64 -17.70 -11.72
C GLY A 386 25.62 -17.65 -10.58
N GLU A 387 26.00 -17.12 -9.41
CA GLU A 387 25.10 -16.80 -8.31
C GLU A 387 24.95 -15.28 -8.18
N GLN A 388 23.71 -14.82 -7.96
CA GLN A 388 23.45 -13.41 -7.66
C GLN A 388 23.80 -13.14 -6.20
N VAL A 389 24.82 -12.33 -5.97
CA VAL A 389 25.27 -11.91 -4.64
C VAL A 389 24.91 -10.44 -4.46
N ILE A 390 24.33 -10.12 -3.31
CA ILE A 390 24.04 -8.74 -2.91
C ILE A 390 25.33 -8.14 -2.35
N GLU A 391 25.85 -7.09 -2.99
CA GLU A 391 26.96 -6.30 -2.46
C GLU A 391 26.42 -4.99 -1.90
N THR A 392 26.68 -4.75 -0.61
CA THR A 392 26.23 -3.54 0.08
C THR A 392 27.36 -2.55 0.14
N THR A 393 27.18 -1.36 -0.42
CA THR A 393 28.09 -0.22 -0.30
C THR A 393 27.41 0.84 0.58
N THR A 394 27.96 1.09 1.77
CA THR A 394 27.45 2.11 2.68
C THR A 394 28.11 3.45 2.37
N GLU A 395 27.30 4.44 1.99
CA GLU A 395 27.72 5.82 1.84
C GLU A 395 27.30 6.63 3.08
N GLU A 396 28.28 7.24 3.74
CA GLU A 396 28.08 7.99 4.97
C GLU A 396 28.44 9.48 4.73
N THR A 397 27.46 10.37 4.85
CA THR A 397 27.62 11.80 4.54
C THR A 397 27.07 12.65 5.66
N VAL A 398 27.83 13.65 6.11
CA VAL A 398 27.33 14.64 7.07
C VAL A 398 26.47 15.66 6.34
N ILE A 399 25.16 15.69 6.66
CA ILE A 399 24.20 16.60 6.01
C ILE A 399 23.97 17.90 6.78
N SER A 400 24.28 17.92 8.05
CA SER A 400 24.18 19.10 8.90
C SER A 400 25.21 19.06 10.02
N ASN A 401 25.87 20.17 10.25
CA ASN A 401 26.73 20.39 11.40
C ASN A 401 26.32 21.71 12.05
N ALA A 402 25.60 21.64 13.17
CA ALA A 402 24.99 22.80 13.80
C ALA A 402 25.35 22.91 15.28
N THR A 403 25.48 24.15 15.76
CA THR A 403 25.73 24.42 17.17
C THR A 403 24.45 24.27 17.98
N ILE A 404 24.52 23.57 19.10
CA ILE A 404 23.43 23.39 20.07
C ILE A 404 23.16 24.73 20.76
N GLN A 405 22.11 25.45 20.35
CA GLN A 405 21.76 26.76 20.87
C GLN A 405 21.00 26.75 22.20
N GLY A 406 20.50 25.56 22.60
CA GLY A 406 19.73 25.42 23.83
C GLY A 406 19.48 23.96 24.19
N VAL A 407 18.77 23.75 25.28
CA VAL A 407 18.38 22.42 25.73
C VAL A 407 17.13 21.99 24.96
N PHE A 408 17.23 20.86 24.26
CA PHE A 408 16.14 20.29 23.46
C PHE A 408 15.60 19.03 24.14
N SER A 409 14.34 18.71 23.89
CA SER A 409 13.77 17.45 24.34
C SER A 409 13.05 16.74 23.20
N ASN A 410 11.72 16.81 23.15
CA ASN A 410 10.91 16.07 22.17
C ASN A 410 10.80 16.75 20.81
N ARG A 411 11.15 18.03 20.71
CA ARG A 411 11.06 18.80 19.46
C ARG A 411 12.28 19.69 19.29
N PHE A 412 12.87 19.65 18.12
CA PHE A 412 13.98 20.50 17.71
C PHE A 412 13.94 20.73 16.20
N GLN A 413 14.80 21.60 15.72
CA GLN A 413 14.95 21.86 14.29
C GLN A 413 16.39 21.65 13.86
N THR A 414 16.56 21.11 12.66
CA THR A 414 17.84 21.01 11.98
C THR A 414 17.82 21.96 10.80
N SER A 415 18.71 22.94 10.81
CA SER A 415 18.94 23.87 9.71
C SER A 415 20.43 23.84 9.33
N GLY A 416 20.74 24.06 8.06
CA GLY A 416 22.11 24.02 7.56
C GLY A 416 22.18 24.47 6.11
N SER A 417 23.23 24.12 5.39
CA SER A 417 23.41 24.39 3.97
C SER A 417 22.55 23.45 3.10
N MET A 418 21.23 23.40 3.35
CA MET A 418 20.30 22.60 2.55
C MET A 418 19.36 23.48 1.73
N THR A 419 19.01 23.04 0.54
CA THR A 419 17.97 23.66 -0.30
C THR A 419 16.58 23.32 0.21
N ALA A 420 15.55 24.05 -0.23
CA ALA A 420 14.15 23.73 0.09
C ALA A 420 13.76 22.31 -0.33
N PHE A 421 14.21 21.86 -1.50
CA PHE A 421 14.00 20.49 -1.98
C PHE A 421 14.66 19.46 -1.05
N GLN A 422 15.91 19.69 -0.65
CA GLN A 422 16.63 18.80 0.27
C GLN A 422 15.99 18.73 1.66
N SER A 423 15.40 19.84 2.15
CA SER A 423 14.67 19.82 3.42
C SER A 423 13.37 19.05 3.33
N GLN A 424 12.66 19.10 2.19
CA GLN A 424 11.47 18.31 1.92
C GLN A 424 11.79 16.81 1.83
N ASP A 425 12.83 16.47 1.07
CA ASP A 425 13.29 15.09 0.89
C ASP A 425 13.74 14.48 2.23
N LEU A 426 14.54 15.22 3.00
CA LEU A 426 14.97 14.81 4.33
C LEU A 426 13.80 14.61 5.29
N ALA A 427 12.82 15.52 5.29
CA ALA A 427 11.63 15.39 6.12
C ALA A 427 10.79 14.16 5.74
N LEU A 428 10.68 13.90 4.44
CA LEU A 428 9.99 12.71 3.92
C LEU A 428 10.68 11.42 4.40
N LEU A 429 12.00 11.32 4.23
CA LEU A 429 12.79 10.16 4.65
C LEU A 429 12.71 9.93 6.17
N LEU A 430 12.80 11.00 6.96
CA LEU A 430 12.66 10.91 8.42
C LEU A 430 11.28 10.44 8.86
N ARG A 431 10.21 10.93 8.21
CA ARG A 431 8.82 10.58 8.53
C ARG A 431 8.48 9.17 8.10
N ALA A 432 8.95 8.77 6.93
CA ALA A 432 8.73 7.44 6.37
C ALA A 432 9.41 6.31 7.16
N GLY A 433 10.38 6.63 7.99
CA GLY A 433 11.11 5.70 8.85
C GLY A 433 12.23 4.94 8.14
N ALA A 434 13.15 4.41 8.94
CA ALA A 434 14.21 3.53 8.46
C ALA A 434 13.69 2.13 8.18
N LEU A 435 14.24 1.48 7.16
CA LEU A 435 14.02 0.06 6.93
C LEU A 435 14.69 -0.74 8.05
N ALA A 436 14.04 -1.79 8.51
CA ALA A 436 14.60 -2.67 9.54
C ALA A 436 15.81 -3.44 9.02
N THR A 437 15.80 -3.74 7.73
CA THR A 437 16.89 -4.38 6.98
C THR A 437 16.91 -3.86 5.56
N PRO A 438 18.08 -3.88 4.91
CA PRO A 438 18.20 -3.52 3.51
C PRO A 438 17.27 -4.34 2.60
N ILE A 439 16.80 -3.71 1.53
CA ILE A 439 15.99 -4.34 0.48
C ILE A 439 16.66 -4.13 -0.87
N VAL A 440 16.49 -5.09 -1.77
CA VAL A 440 17.01 -5.02 -3.14
C VAL A 440 15.84 -5.09 -4.10
N LYS A 441 15.79 -4.19 -5.06
CA LYS A 441 14.82 -4.23 -6.15
C LYS A 441 15.21 -5.33 -7.14
N ILE A 442 14.40 -6.41 -7.22
CA ILE A 442 14.64 -7.53 -8.14
C ILE A 442 13.79 -7.45 -9.40
N GLU A 443 12.69 -6.75 -9.37
CA GLU A 443 11.82 -6.58 -10.52
C GLU A 443 11.17 -5.19 -10.50
N GLU A 444 11.14 -4.57 -11.69
CA GLU A 444 10.43 -3.34 -11.95
C GLU A 444 9.63 -3.50 -13.24
N ARG A 445 8.34 -3.18 -13.16
CA ARG A 445 7.45 -3.11 -14.33
C ARG A 445 6.66 -1.81 -14.29
N THR A 446 6.74 -1.06 -15.35
CA THR A 446 5.87 0.10 -15.55
C THR A 446 4.76 -0.27 -16.52
N ILE A 447 3.51 -0.08 -16.08
CA ILE A 447 2.32 -0.26 -16.89
C ILE A 447 1.87 1.12 -17.34
N GLY A 448 2.02 1.40 -18.63
CA GLY A 448 1.62 2.68 -19.20
C GLY A 448 0.09 2.89 -19.11
N PRO A 449 -0.37 4.14 -18.98
CA PRO A 449 -1.79 4.48 -18.89
C PRO A 449 -2.57 4.12 -20.16
N SER A 450 -1.92 4.10 -21.33
CA SER A 450 -2.53 3.65 -22.59
C SER A 450 -2.98 2.20 -22.54
N LEU A 451 -2.17 1.32 -21.94
CA LEU A 451 -2.53 -0.09 -21.76
C LEU A 451 -3.73 -0.24 -20.80
N GLY A 452 -3.76 0.54 -19.72
CA GLY A 452 -4.89 0.58 -18.80
C GLY A 452 -6.18 1.05 -19.50
N ALA A 453 -6.11 2.10 -20.31
CA ALA A 453 -7.25 2.61 -21.09
C ALA A 453 -7.78 1.56 -22.08
N ASP A 454 -6.90 0.83 -22.77
CA ASP A 454 -7.29 -0.25 -23.68
C ASP A 454 -7.95 -1.41 -22.93
N ASN A 455 -7.43 -1.79 -21.77
CA ASN A 455 -8.03 -2.82 -20.92
C ASN A 455 -9.43 -2.42 -20.43
N ILE A 456 -9.63 -1.16 -20.02
CA ILE A 456 -10.95 -0.61 -19.65
C ILE A 456 -11.90 -0.68 -20.84
N ARG A 457 -11.46 -0.26 -22.03
CA ARG A 457 -12.27 -0.28 -23.24
C ARG A 457 -12.72 -1.69 -23.62
N GLN A 458 -11.80 -2.65 -23.63
CA GLN A 458 -12.10 -4.06 -23.91
C GLN A 458 -13.00 -4.67 -22.84
N GLY A 459 -12.71 -4.43 -21.55
CA GLY A 459 -13.52 -4.89 -20.43
C GLY A 459 -14.94 -4.36 -20.49
N ARG A 460 -15.12 -3.05 -20.76
CA ARG A 460 -16.43 -2.42 -20.93
C ARG A 460 -17.22 -3.05 -22.10
N LEU A 461 -16.58 -3.29 -23.24
CA LEU A 461 -17.20 -3.93 -24.37
C LEU A 461 -17.64 -5.37 -24.02
N ALA A 462 -16.82 -6.13 -23.30
CA ALA A 462 -17.16 -7.49 -22.87
C ALA A 462 -18.37 -7.50 -21.91
N VAL A 463 -18.40 -6.59 -20.92
CA VAL A 463 -19.54 -6.45 -19.98
C VAL A 463 -20.82 -6.09 -20.76
N ILE A 464 -20.78 -5.10 -21.65
CA ILE A 464 -21.94 -4.67 -22.43
C ILE A 464 -22.42 -5.81 -23.35
N ALA A 465 -21.53 -6.48 -24.07
CA ALA A 465 -21.89 -7.58 -24.96
C ALA A 465 -22.51 -8.74 -24.18
N GLY A 466 -21.89 -9.16 -23.07
CA GLY A 466 -22.42 -10.20 -22.20
C GLY A 466 -23.80 -9.84 -21.63
N PHE A 467 -23.95 -8.61 -21.14
CA PHE A 467 -25.23 -8.10 -20.60
C PHE A 467 -26.32 -8.11 -21.69
N LEU A 468 -26.06 -7.58 -22.88
CA LEU A 468 -27.03 -7.53 -23.98
C LEU A 468 -27.45 -8.95 -24.43
N LEU A 469 -26.51 -9.89 -24.54
CA LEU A 469 -26.80 -11.27 -24.90
C LEU A 469 -27.77 -11.90 -23.89
N VAL A 470 -27.50 -11.71 -22.58
CA VAL A 470 -28.37 -12.21 -21.53
C VAL A 470 -29.75 -11.53 -21.57
N VAL A 471 -29.80 -10.20 -21.77
CA VAL A 471 -31.08 -9.46 -21.87
C VAL A 471 -31.94 -10.02 -23.01
N VAL A 472 -31.36 -10.21 -24.19
CA VAL A 472 -32.07 -10.75 -25.37
C VAL A 472 -32.58 -12.16 -25.09
N PHE A 473 -31.72 -13.02 -24.54
CA PHE A 473 -32.09 -14.42 -24.19
C PHE A 473 -33.25 -14.45 -23.20
N MET A 474 -33.16 -13.67 -22.12
CA MET A 474 -34.19 -13.66 -21.06
C MET A 474 -35.55 -13.15 -21.55
N ILE A 475 -35.57 -12.08 -22.36
CA ILE A 475 -36.83 -11.56 -22.95
C ILE A 475 -37.41 -12.57 -23.92
N GLY A 476 -36.58 -13.15 -24.80
CA GLY A 476 -37.03 -14.14 -25.80
C GLY A 476 -37.64 -15.40 -25.17
N TYR A 477 -37.00 -15.90 -24.10
CA TYR A 477 -37.38 -17.20 -23.53
C TYR A 477 -38.42 -17.07 -22.41
N TYR A 478 -38.29 -16.06 -21.48
CA TYR A 478 -39.19 -15.88 -20.32
C TYR A 478 -40.20 -14.74 -20.47
N ARG A 479 -40.16 -14.00 -21.57
CA ARG A 479 -41.08 -12.91 -21.88
C ARG A 479 -41.15 -11.87 -20.75
N VAL A 480 -42.32 -11.62 -20.13
CA VAL A 480 -42.50 -10.61 -19.09
C VAL A 480 -41.65 -10.90 -17.83
N PHE A 481 -41.54 -12.18 -17.46
CA PHE A 481 -40.66 -12.59 -16.37
C PHE A 481 -39.19 -12.35 -16.71
N GLY A 482 -38.82 -12.49 -17.99
CA GLY A 482 -37.49 -12.13 -18.48
C GLY A 482 -37.20 -10.63 -18.37
N VAL A 483 -38.19 -9.75 -18.61
CA VAL A 483 -38.04 -8.31 -18.38
C VAL A 483 -37.82 -8.01 -16.89
N ILE A 484 -38.54 -8.68 -15.99
CA ILE A 484 -38.37 -8.53 -14.53
C ILE A 484 -36.97 -8.99 -14.10
N ALA A 485 -36.49 -10.11 -14.63
CA ALA A 485 -35.13 -10.60 -14.36
C ALA A 485 -34.05 -9.62 -14.86
N ASN A 486 -34.25 -9.02 -16.04
CA ASN A 486 -33.34 -8.03 -16.58
C ASN A 486 -33.31 -6.73 -15.75
N LEU A 487 -34.45 -6.31 -15.19
CA LEU A 487 -34.50 -5.20 -14.25
C LEU A 487 -33.70 -5.52 -12.96
N ALA A 488 -33.86 -6.74 -12.45
CA ALA A 488 -33.09 -7.20 -11.30
C ALA A 488 -31.60 -7.32 -11.60
N LEU A 489 -31.23 -7.77 -12.81
CA LEU A 489 -29.84 -7.84 -13.27
C LEU A 489 -29.21 -6.44 -13.38
N PHE A 490 -29.93 -5.47 -13.93
CA PHE A 490 -29.49 -4.09 -13.98
C PHE A 490 -29.31 -3.51 -12.56
N ALA A 491 -30.28 -3.74 -11.67
CA ALA A 491 -30.18 -3.35 -10.27
C ALA A 491 -28.98 -4.02 -9.58
N ASN A 492 -28.69 -5.29 -9.87
CA ASN A 492 -27.51 -5.98 -9.37
C ASN A 492 -26.21 -5.31 -9.81
N LEU A 493 -26.08 -4.96 -11.09
CA LEU A 493 -24.90 -4.25 -11.59
C LEU A 493 -24.70 -2.90 -10.90
N VAL A 494 -25.77 -2.13 -10.71
CA VAL A 494 -25.72 -0.86 -9.96
C VAL A 494 -25.27 -1.08 -8.53
N LEU A 495 -25.78 -2.11 -7.85
CA LEU A 495 -25.40 -2.43 -6.47
C LEU A 495 -23.93 -2.92 -6.35
N ILE A 496 -23.44 -3.67 -7.33
CA ILE A 496 -22.01 -4.05 -7.37
C ILE A 496 -21.14 -2.80 -7.44
N ILE A 497 -21.41 -1.90 -8.40
CA ILE A 497 -20.67 -0.64 -8.55
C ILE A 497 -20.77 0.20 -7.28
N ALA A 498 -21.96 0.29 -6.69
CA ALA A 498 -22.20 1.03 -5.45
C ALA A 498 -21.36 0.52 -4.28
N LEU A 499 -21.33 -0.80 -4.08
CA LEU A 499 -20.56 -1.40 -3.00
C LEU A 499 -19.05 -1.32 -3.23
N LEU A 500 -18.57 -1.47 -4.48
CA LEU A 500 -17.18 -1.22 -4.83
C LEU A 500 -16.78 0.22 -4.52
N SER A 501 -17.65 1.21 -4.84
CA SER A 501 -17.41 2.61 -4.50
C SER A 501 -17.48 2.88 -3.00
N LEU A 502 -18.44 2.28 -2.29
CA LEU A 502 -18.60 2.44 -0.84
C LEU A 502 -17.39 1.92 -0.06
N PHE A 503 -16.89 0.75 -0.44
CA PHE A 503 -15.72 0.12 0.19
C PHE A 503 -14.39 0.64 -0.37
N GLN A 504 -14.42 1.51 -1.40
CA GLN A 504 -13.25 1.98 -2.14
C GLN A 504 -12.36 0.81 -2.62
N ALA A 505 -12.98 -0.30 -3.01
CA ALA A 505 -12.27 -1.48 -3.45
C ALA A 505 -11.71 -1.30 -4.85
N ALA A 506 -10.44 -1.68 -5.05
CA ALA A 506 -9.77 -1.55 -6.34
C ALA A 506 -10.34 -2.53 -7.38
N LEU A 507 -10.89 -1.98 -8.46
CA LEU A 507 -11.30 -2.76 -9.63
C LEU A 507 -10.07 -3.11 -10.47
N THR A 508 -9.78 -4.41 -10.58
CA THR A 508 -8.69 -4.96 -11.41
C THR A 508 -9.24 -5.57 -12.70
N LEU A 509 -8.37 -5.90 -13.66
CA LEU A 509 -8.80 -6.61 -14.88
C LEU A 509 -9.49 -7.96 -14.57
N PRO A 510 -8.96 -8.82 -13.67
CA PRO A 510 -9.71 -9.98 -13.17
C PRO A 510 -11.00 -9.61 -12.44
N GLY A 511 -11.06 -8.45 -11.77
CA GLY A 511 -12.28 -7.94 -11.15
C GLY A 511 -13.39 -7.66 -12.19
N ILE A 512 -13.04 -7.10 -13.35
CA ILE A 512 -13.99 -6.95 -14.48
C ILE A 512 -14.50 -8.33 -14.94
N ALA A 513 -13.60 -9.31 -15.06
CA ALA A 513 -14.00 -10.68 -15.39
C ALA A 513 -14.95 -11.26 -14.33
N GLY A 514 -14.75 -10.93 -13.04
CA GLY A 514 -15.66 -11.24 -11.95
C GLY A 514 -17.05 -10.62 -12.14
N ILE A 515 -17.14 -9.37 -12.58
CA ILE A 515 -18.43 -8.72 -12.91
C ILE A 515 -19.14 -9.48 -14.04
N VAL A 516 -18.43 -9.80 -15.13
CA VAL A 516 -19.00 -10.57 -16.26
C VAL A 516 -19.52 -11.92 -15.81
N LEU A 517 -18.74 -12.64 -14.99
CA LEU A 517 -19.14 -13.91 -14.41
C LEU A 517 -20.39 -13.77 -13.54
N THR A 518 -20.42 -12.74 -12.70
CA THR A 518 -21.56 -12.46 -11.80
C THR A 518 -22.83 -12.13 -12.60
N VAL A 519 -22.74 -11.42 -13.73
CA VAL A 519 -23.87 -11.18 -14.63
C VAL A 519 -24.49 -12.53 -15.08
N GLY A 520 -23.67 -13.50 -15.42
CA GLY A 520 -24.13 -14.86 -15.78
C GLY A 520 -24.81 -15.57 -14.59
N MET A 521 -24.17 -15.58 -13.42
CA MET A 521 -24.69 -16.22 -12.21
C MET A 521 -25.96 -15.55 -11.65
N ALA A 522 -26.06 -14.21 -11.77
CA ALA A 522 -27.24 -13.48 -11.29
C ALA A 522 -28.51 -13.88 -12.05
N VAL A 523 -28.38 -14.27 -13.31
CA VAL A 523 -29.51 -14.74 -14.13
C VAL A 523 -29.89 -16.17 -13.76
N ASP A 524 -28.94 -17.03 -13.40
CA ASP A 524 -29.20 -18.44 -13.05
C ASP A 524 -30.20 -18.56 -11.89
N ALA A 525 -30.06 -17.77 -10.86
CA ALA A 525 -31.02 -17.73 -9.75
C ALA A 525 -32.45 -17.41 -10.22
N ASN A 526 -32.60 -16.45 -11.15
CA ASN A 526 -33.92 -16.13 -11.74
C ASN A 526 -34.45 -17.27 -12.62
N VAL A 527 -33.59 -17.92 -13.40
CA VAL A 527 -33.93 -19.07 -14.21
C VAL A 527 -34.45 -20.21 -13.34
N LEU A 528 -33.75 -20.56 -12.26
CA LEU A 528 -34.18 -21.58 -11.30
C LEU A 528 -35.56 -21.26 -10.71
N ILE A 529 -35.79 -20.03 -10.28
CA ILE A 529 -37.09 -19.59 -9.76
C ILE A 529 -38.19 -19.76 -10.83
N PHE A 530 -37.93 -19.29 -12.06
CA PHE A 530 -38.92 -19.32 -13.14
C PHE A 530 -39.23 -20.72 -13.63
N GLU A 531 -38.24 -21.59 -13.76
CA GLU A 531 -38.48 -22.98 -14.09
C GLU A 531 -39.25 -23.72 -12.98
N ARG A 532 -38.98 -23.40 -11.72
CA ARG A 532 -39.75 -23.94 -10.61
C ARG A 532 -41.19 -23.44 -10.61
N ILE A 533 -41.45 -22.18 -10.94
CA ILE A 533 -42.82 -21.66 -11.15
C ILE A 533 -43.52 -22.40 -12.31
N ARG A 534 -42.82 -22.66 -13.42
CA ARG A 534 -43.35 -23.43 -14.56
C ARG A 534 -43.70 -24.87 -14.19
N GLU A 535 -42.85 -25.50 -13.39
CA GLU A 535 -43.09 -26.85 -12.89
C GLU A 535 -44.35 -26.91 -12.02
N GLU A 536 -44.50 -25.95 -11.08
CA GLU A 536 -45.70 -25.90 -10.24
C GLU A 536 -46.98 -25.62 -11.04
N LEU A 537 -46.89 -24.80 -12.11
CA LEU A 537 -48.01 -24.58 -13.03
C LEU A 537 -48.38 -25.86 -13.80
N ARG A 538 -47.39 -26.69 -14.24
CA ARG A 538 -47.63 -27.97 -14.90
C ARG A 538 -48.26 -28.99 -13.95
N ASN A 539 -47.96 -28.88 -12.66
CA ASN A 539 -48.56 -29.74 -11.61
C ASN A 539 -49.99 -29.30 -11.25
N GLY A 540 -50.60 -28.32 -11.97
CA GLY A 540 -51.98 -27.90 -11.78
C GLY A 540 -52.19 -26.89 -10.67
N ASN A 541 -51.16 -26.35 -10.08
CA ASN A 541 -51.27 -25.33 -9.06
C ASN A 541 -51.74 -23.98 -9.64
N SER A 542 -52.52 -23.22 -8.85
CA SER A 542 -52.97 -21.90 -9.27
C SER A 542 -51.74 -20.95 -9.49
N PRO A 543 -51.83 -19.96 -10.39
CA PRO A 543 -50.75 -19.03 -10.67
C PRO A 543 -50.13 -18.38 -9.43
N GLN A 544 -50.95 -18.01 -8.46
CA GLN A 544 -50.51 -17.42 -7.20
C GLN A 544 -49.75 -18.42 -6.30
N ALA A 545 -50.25 -19.66 -6.22
CA ALA A 545 -49.59 -20.73 -5.48
C ALA A 545 -48.28 -21.13 -6.12
N SER A 546 -48.21 -21.17 -7.48
CA SER A 546 -47.02 -21.52 -8.25
C SER A 546 -45.92 -20.46 -8.07
N ILE A 547 -46.23 -19.17 -8.07
CA ILE A 547 -45.26 -18.10 -7.77
C ILE A 547 -44.69 -18.32 -6.36
N ARG A 548 -45.55 -18.53 -5.35
CA ARG A 548 -45.10 -18.72 -3.98
C ARG A 548 -44.18 -19.94 -3.83
N ALA A 549 -44.66 -21.09 -4.31
CA ALA A 549 -43.92 -22.35 -4.24
C ALA A 549 -42.60 -22.31 -5.03
N GLY A 550 -42.58 -21.62 -6.19
CA GLY A 550 -41.38 -21.43 -6.99
C GLY A 550 -40.27 -20.72 -6.23
N TYR A 551 -40.56 -19.61 -5.56
CA TYR A 551 -39.59 -18.92 -4.71
C TYR A 551 -39.16 -19.71 -3.48
N GLU A 552 -40.12 -20.35 -2.78
CA GLU A 552 -39.83 -21.11 -1.56
C GLU A 552 -38.96 -22.35 -1.85
N LYS A 553 -39.26 -23.08 -2.94
CA LYS A 553 -38.51 -24.31 -3.30
C LYS A 553 -37.19 -24.03 -3.99
N ALA A 554 -37.07 -22.94 -4.76
CA ALA A 554 -35.80 -22.58 -5.39
C ALA A 554 -34.79 -21.98 -4.39
N PHE A 555 -35.26 -21.41 -3.27
CA PHE A 555 -34.42 -20.71 -2.30
C PHE A 555 -33.27 -21.59 -1.77
N SER A 556 -33.54 -22.84 -1.36
CA SER A 556 -32.51 -23.72 -0.81
C SER A 556 -31.40 -23.98 -1.84
N SER A 557 -31.77 -24.33 -3.08
CA SER A 557 -30.79 -24.62 -4.15
C SER A 557 -29.96 -23.38 -4.51
N ILE A 558 -30.60 -22.21 -4.56
CA ILE A 558 -29.90 -20.92 -4.82
C ILE A 558 -28.95 -20.58 -3.67
N ALA A 559 -29.41 -20.76 -2.43
CA ALA A 559 -28.59 -20.46 -1.25
C ALA A 559 -27.38 -21.40 -1.17
N ASP A 560 -27.59 -22.71 -1.36
CA ASP A 560 -26.52 -23.72 -1.28
C ASP A 560 -25.42 -23.45 -2.33
N ALA A 561 -25.81 -23.20 -3.58
CA ALA A 561 -24.87 -22.93 -4.67
C ALA A 561 -24.09 -21.62 -4.43
N ASN A 562 -24.77 -20.56 -4.01
CA ASN A 562 -24.14 -19.26 -3.78
C ASN A 562 -23.27 -19.24 -2.52
N ILE A 563 -23.67 -19.92 -1.44
CA ILE A 563 -22.85 -20.03 -0.22
C ILE A 563 -21.55 -20.79 -0.54
N THR A 564 -21.61 -21.88 -1.30
CA THR A 564 -20.41 -22.63 -1.69
C THR A 564 -19.45 -21.76 -2.50
N THR A 565 -19.97 -21.00 -3.46
CA THR A 565 -19.16 -20.10 -4.28
C THR A 565 -18.62 -18.93 -3.45
N LEU A 566 -19.40 -18.41 -2.49
CA LEU A 566 -18.97 -17.36 -1.58
C LEU A 566 -17.82 -17.84 -0.67
N ILE A 567 -17.87 -19.06 -0.17
CA ILE A 567 -16.77 -19.67 0.61
C ILE A 567 -15.49 -19.69 -0.24
N ALA A 568 -15.57 -20.15 -1.50
CA ALA A 568 -14.43 -20.16 -2.42
C ALA A 568 -13.88 -18.74 -2.65
N ALA A 569 -14.77 -17.75 -2.84
CA ALA A 569 -14.37 -16.35 -3.00
C ALA A 569 -13.68 -15.78 -1.75
N VAL A 570 -14.17 -16.11 -0.54
CA VAL A 570 -13.54 -15.71 0.73
C VAL A 570 -12.15 -16.36 0.86
N VAL A 571 -11.99 -17.63 0.53
CA VAL A 571 -10.68 -18.30 0.54
C VAL A 571 -9.71 -17.61 -0.43
N LEU A 572 -10.16 -17.29 -1.66
CA LEU A 572 -9.36 -16.54 -2.62
C LEU A 572 -9.00 -15.12 -2.13
N PHE A 573 -9.84 -14.49 -1.34
CA PHE A 573 -9.53 -13.18 -0.72
C PHE A 573 -8.40 -13.30 0.32
N TRP A 574 -8.43 -14.35 1.15
CA TRP A 574 -7.42 -14.53 2.21
C TRP A 574 -6.06 -14.95 1.67
N PHE A 575 -6.03 -15.86 0.71
CA PHE A 575 -4.79 -16.42 0.16
C PHE A 575 -4.35 -15.78 -1.15
N GLY A 576 -5.23 -14.99 -1.80
CA GLY A 576 -4.94 -14.34 -3.07
C GLY A 576 -4.02 -13.12 -2.94
N THR A 577 -3.29 -12.84 -4.00
CA THR A 577 -2.47 -11.64 -4.16
C THR A 577 -3.20 -10.62 -5.05
N GLY A 578 -2.84 -9.35 -4.98
CA GLY A 578 -3.32 -8.21 -5.79
C GLY A 578 -4.51 -8.47 -6.73
N PRO A 579 -4.27 -8.91 -7.97
CA PRO A 579 -5.34 -9.15 -8.96
C PRO A 579 -6.38 -10.20 -8.54
N ILE A 580 -5.95 -11.27 -7.82
CA ILE A 580 -6.86 -12.32 -7.33
C ILE A 580 -7.76 -11.78 -6.21
N LYS A 581 -7.25 -10.91 -5.34
CA LYS A 581 -8.07 -10.22 -4.34
C LYS A 581 -9.15 -9.37 -5.00
N GLY A 582 -8.81 -8.58 -6.01
CA GLY A 582 -9.78 -7.79 -6.76
C GLY A 582 -10.90 -8.64 -7.37
N PHE A 583 -10.55 -9.79 -7.99
CA PHE A 583 -11.53 -10.76 -8.48
C PHE A 583 -12.43 -11.31 -7.35
N SER A 584 -11.84 -11.71 -6.23
CA SER A 584 -12.58 -12.31 -5.11
C SER A 584 -13.54 -11.33 -4.45
N VAL A 585 -13.15 -10.05 -4.31
CA VAL A 585 -14.02 -8.99 -3.79
C VAL A 585 -15.22 -8.76 -4.72
N THR A 586 -14.98 -8.58 -6.02
CA THR A 586 -16.06 -8.36 -6.99
C THR A 586 -17.00 -9.55 -7.06
N LEU A 587 -16.47 -10.78 -7.01
CA LEU A 587 -17.27 -12.01 -6.98
C LEU A 587 -18.12 -12.11 -5.70
N SER A 588 -17.53 -11.85 -4.53
CA SER A 588 -18.26 -11.89 -3.25
C SER A 588 -19.40 -10.87 -3.20
N ILE A 589 -19.12 -9.63 -3.57
CA ILE A 589 -20.12 -8.56 -3.66
C ILE A 589 -21.20 -8.97 -4.65
N GLY A 590 -20.81 -9.46 -5.83
CA GLY A 590 -21.72 -9.87 -6.87
C GLY A 590 -22.66 -11.00 -6.45
N ILE A 591 -22.18 -11.99 -5.70
CA ILE A 591 -23.01 -13.09 -5.15
C ILE A 591 -24.03 -12.53 -4.16
N ILE A 592 -23.61 -11.69 -3.21
CA ILE A 592 -24.50 -11.13 -2.19
C ILE A 592 -25.58 -10.27 -2.83
N THR A 593 -25.20 -9.39 -3.76
CA THR A 593 -26.15 -8.50 -4.45
C THR A 593 -27.09 -9.26 -5.39
N SER A 594 -26.59 -10.31 -6.09
CA SER A 594 -27.41 -11.15 -6.95
C SER A 594 -28.46 -11.93 -6.17
N MET A 595 -28.11 -12.51 -5.02
CA MET A 595 -29.07 -13.16 -4.13
C MET A 595 -30.16 -12.19 -3.67
N PHE A 596 -29.76 -10.98 -3.27
CA PHE A 596 -30.73 -9.96 -2.85
C PHE A 596 -31.66 -9.56 -4.00
N THR A 597 -31.14 -9.25 -5.17
CA THR A 597 -31.94 -8.80 -6.32
C THR A 597 -32.80 -9.91 -6.91
N ALA A 598 -32.30 -11.15 -6.99
CA ALA A 598 -33.07 -12.27 -7.51
C ALA A 598 -34.15 -12.78 -6.56
N ILE A 599 -33.87 -12.85 -5.25
CA ILE A 599 -34.81 -13.42 -4.29
C ILE A 599 -35.81 -12.37 -3.79
N VAL A 600 -35.30 -11.20 -3.37
CA VAL A 600 -36.13 -10.17 -2.76
C VAL A 600 -36.62 -9.17 -3.83
N GLY A 601 -35.71 -8.66 -4.66
CA GLY A 601 -36.01 -7.66 -5.68
C GLY A 601 -37.05 -8.12 -6.70
N THR A 602 -36.81 -9.27 -7.35
CA THR A 602 -37.78 -9.79 -8.35
C THR A 602 -39.12 -10.14 -7.73
N ARG A 603 -39.11 -10.69 -6.50
CA ARG A 603 -40.36 -11.01 -5.79
C ARG A 603 -41.19 -9.78 -5.45
N VAL A 604 -40.55 -8.66 -5.07
CA VAL A 604 -41.23 -7.37 -4.87
C VAL A 604 -41.92 -6.93 -6.18
N VAL A 605 -41.21 -6.94 -7.30
CA VAL A 605 -41.74 -6.55 -8.60
C VAL A 605 -42.89 -7.46 -9.04
N ILE A 606 -42.74 -8.77 -8.90
CA ILE A 606 -43.79 -9.77 -9.24
C ILE A 606 -45.01 -9.57 -8.33
N ASN A 607 -44.81 -9.33 -7.04
CA ASN A 607 -45.91 -9.07 -6.10
C ASN A 607 -46.65 -7.77 -6.41
N LEU A 608 -45.97 -6.72 -6.84
CA LEU A 608 -46.60 -5.47 -7.26
C LEU A 608 -47.43 -5.67 -8.53
N LEU A 609 -46.96 -6.45 -9.50
CA LEU A 609 -47.66 -6.68 -10.78
C LEU A 609 -48.82 -7.69 -10.67
N TYR A 610 -48.64 -8.73 -9.87
CA TYR A 610 -49.58 -9.88 -9.81
C TYR A 610 -50.20 -10.10 -8.43
N GLY A 611 -49.63 -9.61 -7.33
CA GLY A 611 -50.04 -9.91 -5.95
C GLY A 611 -51.45 -9.42 -5.57
N GLY A 612 -52.00 -8.44 -6.29
CA GLY A 612 -53.35 -7.87 -6.06
C GLY A 612 -54.46 -8.47 -6.95
N LYS A 613 -54.08 -9.27 -7.97
CA LYS A 613 -55.03 -9.80 -8.97
C LYS A 613 -55.58 -11.15 -8.54
N GLN A 614 -56.89 -11.23 -8.29
CA GLN A 614 -57.54 -12.46 -7.83
C GLN A 614 -57.74 -13.49 -8.96
N ASN A 615 -57.93 -13.08 -10.22
CA ASN A 615 -58.14 -13.97 -11.38
C ASN A 615 -57.03 -13.81 -12.42
N ILE A 616 -55.89 -14.46 -12.19
CA ILE A 616 -54.85 -14.57 -13.20
C ILE A 616 -55.11 -15.88 -14.00
N GLN A 617 -55.58 -15.76 -15.23
CA GLN A 617 -55.83 -16.90 -16.09
C GLN A 617 -54.54 -17.54 -16.64
N ARG A 618 -53.50 -16.73 -16.96
CA ARG A 618 -52.21 -17.18 -17.49
C ARG A 618 -51.09 -16.29 -17.02
N LEU A 619 -49.94 -16.90 -16.66
CA LEU A 619 -48.71 -16.15 -16.41
C LEU A 619 -47.88 -16.06 -17.72
N PRO A 620 -47.40 -14.88 -18.13
CA PRO A 620 -46.59 -14.70 -19.33
C PRO A 620 -45.11 -15.03 -19.05
N ILE A 621 -44.86 -16.31 -18.64
CA ILE A 621 -43.52 -16.81 -18.27
C ILE A 621 -42.83 -17.54 -19.41
N GLY A 622 -43.40 -17.52 -20.63
CA GLY A 622 -42.87 -18.27 -21.79
C GLY A 622 -43.07 -19.79 -21.71
N GLY A 623 -42.70 -20.51 -22.76
CA GLY A 623 -42.86 -21.94 -22.87
C GLY A 623 -44.29 -22.37 -23.33
N ARG A 624 -44.41 -23.48 -24.04
CA ARG A 624 -45.70 -24.14 -24.33
C ARG A 624 -46.12 -24.89 -23.06
N LEU A 625 -47.01 -24.30 -22.28
CA LEU A 625 -47.77 -25.07 -21.32
C LEU A 625 -48.71 -25.93 -22.14
N SER A 626 -48.32 -27.18 -22.48
CA SER A 626 -49.28 -28.17 -22.97
C SER A 626 -50.27 -28.40 -21.84
N HIS A 627 -51.50 -27.91 -22.01
CA HIS A 627 -52.58 -28.42 -21.21
C HIS A 627 -52.69 -29.94 -21.54
N ALA A 628 -52.28 -30.81 -20.65
CA ALA A 628 -52.89 -32.11 -20.59
C ALA A 628 -54.38 -31.83 -20.34
N ALA A 629 -55.16 -31.95 -21.39
CA ALA A 629 -56.61 -31.97 -21.25
C ALA A 629 -56.99 -33.08 -20.28
N VAL A 630 -57.66 -32.75 -19.21
CA VAL A 630 -58.48 -33.69 -18.46
C VAL A 630 -59.83 -33.77 -19.17
#